data_fa5b086e5cf36fbdbaddfa158e37ffe4
#
_entry.id   fa5b086e5cf36fbdbaddfa158e37ffe4
#
_cell.length_a   1.000
_cell.length_b   1.000
_cell.length_c   1.000
_cell.angle_alpha   90.00
_cell.angle_beta   90.00
_cell.angle_gamma   90.00
#
_symmetry.space_group_name_H-M   'P 1'
#
loop_
_entity.id
_entity.type
_entity.pdbx_description
1 polymer ?
#
loop_
_entity_poly.entity_id
_entity_poly.type
_entity_poly.pdbx_seq_one_letter_code
_entity_poly.pdbx_strand_id
1 'polypeptide(L)'
;MSVGLCKHGEECELFEHYNLMTLKDGLSVMALDAKTGEIAGVALNGISHRGEVEEELKEVNASDNREYRLIFGLLHNVNHELNLFETYNVDKIFELRILSVGSKYRGRGLAKELFMRSEIIAEEYGLKIIKVDATSLFTQKICESFGLTTVKSVVYKEYKDENGKLLYNTESPHDYYKVMLKELSPNCSKG
;
A
#
# COMPACT_ATOMS: atom_id res chain seq x y z
N MET A 1 -6.68 7.93 4.31
CA MET A 1 -8.06 7.41 4.53
C MET A 1 -8.23 7.24 6.03
N SER A 2 -9.12 7.99 6.66
CA SER A 2 -9.33 7.92 8.12
C SER A 2 -10.77 7.51 8.39
N VAL A 3 -10.95 6.37 9.02
CA VAL A 3 -12.24 5.85 9.48
C VAL A 3 -12.21 5.55 10.97
N GLY A 4 -11.09 5.84 11.66
CA GLY A 4 -10.93 5.63 13.09
C GLY A 4 -10.53 4.20 13.50
N LEU A 5 -10.01 3.38 12.56
CA LEU A 5 -9.55 2.02 12.87
C LEU A 5 -8.48 2.00 13.96
N CYS A 6 -7.49 2.89 13.85
CA CYS A 6 -6.44 3.05 14.85
C CYS A 6 -6.43 4.47 15.37
N LYS A 7 -6.41 4.64 16.69
CA LYS A 7 -6.23 5.92 17.32
C LYS A 7 -4.77 6.11 17.71
N HIS A 8 -4.32 7.37 17.72
CA HIS A 8 -2.94 7.67 18.06
C HIS A 8 -2.61 7.20 19.48
N GLY A 9 -1.60 6.34 19.60
CA GLY A 9 -1.14 5.80 20.89
C GLY A 9 -1.95 4.60 21.42
N GLU A 10 -2.95 4.11 20.70
CA GLU A 10 -3.67 2.88 21.02
C GLU A 10 -3.18 1.74 20.14
N GLU A 11 -3.11 0.54 20.72
CA GLU A 11 -2.83 -0.70 19.98
C GLU A 11 -3.99 -1.03 19.04
N CYS A 12 -3.68 -1.55 17.86
CA CYS A 12 -4.66 -1.95 16.87
C CYS A 12 -4.29 -3.35 16.33
N GLU A 13 -4.71 -4.39 17.06
CA GLU A 13 -4.33 -5.79 16.81
C GLU A 13 -4.53 -6.23 15.35
N LEU A 14 -5.64 -5.85 14.72
CA LEU A 14 -5.92 -6.21 13.32
C LEU A 14 -4.90 -5.58 12.36
N PHE A 15 -4.56 -4.31 12.58
CA PHE A 15 -3.60 -3.62 11.74
C PHE A 15 -2.17 -4.07 12.01
N GLU A 16 -1.85 -4.37 13.26
CA GLU A 16 -0.56 -4.95 13.63
C GLU A 16 -0.38 -6.35 13.04
N HIS A 17 -1.41 -7.19 13.12
CA HIS A 17 -1.39 -8.51 12.51
C HIS A 17 -1.13 -8.45 10.99
N TYR A 18 -1.85 -7.60 10.27
CA TYR A 18 -1.65 -7.38 8.83
C TYR A 18 -0.20 -6.97 8.51
N ASN A 19 0.36 -6.04 9.29
CA ASN A 19 1.74 -5.59 9.11
C ASN A 19 2.76 -6.68 9.44
N LEU A 20 2.54 -7.47 10.49
CA LEU A 20 3.41 -8.60 10.85
C LEU A 20 3.41 -9.68 9.77
N MET A 21 2.26 -9.95 9.13
CA MET A 21 2.20 -10.87 8.00
C MET A 21 3.00 -10.34 6.81
N THR A 22 2.89 -9.04 6.50
CA THR A 22 3.71 -8.40 5.45
C THR A 22 5.22 -8.53 5.72
N LEU A 23 5.65 -8.40 6.98
CA LEU A 23 7.06 -8.52 7.35
C LEU A 23 7.63 -9.93 7.17
N LYS A 24 6.79 -10.97 7.16
CA LYS A 24 7.23 -12.36 6.94
C LYS A 24 7.83 -12.60 5.56
N ASP A 25 7.46 -11.80 4.55
CA ASP A 25 8.04 -11.89 3.21
C ASP A 25 9.53 -11.48 3.18
N GLY A 26 10.01 -10.79 4.22
CA GLY A 26 11.41 -10.40 4.35
C GLY A 26 11.88 -9.31 3.37
N LEU A 27 10.95 -8.59 2.73
CA LEU A 27 11.22 -7.61 1.66
C LEU A 27 11.15 -6.16 2.13
N SER A 28 10.74 -5.96 3.37
CA SER A 28 10.55 -4.62 3.94
C SER A 28 11.88 -3.92 4.22
N VAL A 29 11.90 -2.60 4.11
CA VAL A 29 13.08 -1.78 4.35
C VAL A 29 12.78 -0.71 5.40
N MET A 30 13.79 -0.38 6.20
CA MET A 30 13.72 0.72 7.17
C MET A 30 14.95 1.62 7.06
N ALA A 31 14.74 2.89 7.36
CA ALA A 31 15.81 3.86 7.54
C ALA A 31 15.99 4.15 9.02
N LEU A 32 17.24 4.13 9.49
CA LEU A 32 17.61 4.45 10.86
C LEU A 32 18.36 5.78 10.91
N ASP A 33 18.11 6.55 11.94
CA ASP A 33 18.97 7.69 12.28
C ASP A 33 20.32 7.16 12.79
N ALA A 34 21.39 7.46 12.07
CA ALA A 34 22.72 6.94 12.40
C ALA A 34 23.28 7.40 13.75
N LYS A 35 22.75 8.47 14.33
CA LYS A 35 23.19 9.00 15.63
C LYS A 35 22.41 8.40 16.80
N THR A 36 21.12 8.17 16.60
CA THR A 36 20.23 7.74 17.69
C THR A 36 19.80 6.28 17.60
N GLY A 37 19.93 5.67 16.42
CA GLY A 37 19.38 4.33 16.14
C GLY A 37 17.85 4.31 16.00
N GLU A 38 17.18 5.45 16.06
CA GLU A 38 15.72 5.52 15.93
C GLU A 38 15.26 5.25 14.50
N ILE A 39 14.10 4.63 14.35
CA ILE A 39 13.46 4.43 13.04
C ILE A 39 13.01 5.78 12.49
N ALA A 40 13.62 6.19 11.37
CA ALA A 40 13.30 7.42 10.67
C ALA A 40 12.18 7.23 9.63
N GLY A 41 12.05 6.04 9.07
CA GLY A 41 11.01 5.68 8.12
C GLY A 41 11.04 4.21 7.75
N VAL A 42 9.93 3.74 7.18
CA VAL A 42 9.76 2.35 6.74
C VAL A 42 9.03 2.28 5.40
N ALA A 43 9.38 1.26 4.62
CA ALA A 43 8.56 0.75 3.52
C ALA A 43 8.26 -0.73 3.81
N LEU A 44 6.98 -1.05 4.07
CA LEU A 44 6.56 -2.43 4.24
C LEU A 44 6.15 -2.97 2.87
N ASN A 45 6.88 -3.97 2.44
CA ASN A 45 6.74 -4.60 1.14
C ASN A 45 6.32 -6.05 1.31
N GLY A 46 5.42 -6.51 0.46
CA GLY A 46 4.98 -7.89 0.41
C GLY A 46 4.83 -8.38 -1.03
N ILE A 47 4.57 -9.67 -1.17
CA ILE A 47 4.20 -10.29 -2.43
C ILE A 47 2.74 -10.69 -2.33
N SER A 48 1.92 -10.23 -3.28
CA SER A 48 0.57 -10.75 -3.45
C SER A 48 0.59 -11.87 -4.50
N HIS A 49 -0.07 -12.97 -4.18
CA HIS A 49 -0.17 -14.15 -5.03
C HIS A 49 -1.54 -14.25 -5.68
N ARG A 50 -1.59 -14.88 -6.85
CA ARG A 50 -2.84 -15.16 -7.56
C ARG A 50 -3.78 -15.95 -6.63
N GLY A 51 -5.03 -15.48 -6.47
CA GLY A 51 -6.06 -16.07 -5.63
C GLY A 51 -6.10 -15.56 -4.19
N GLU A 52 -5.10 -14.83 -3.71
CA GLU A 52 -5.10 -14.28 -2.34
C GLU A 52 -6.17 -13.21 -2.12
N VAL A 53 -6.46 -12.38 -3.12
CA VAL A 53 -7.45 -11.29 -3.00
C VAL A 53 -8.84 -11.81 -2.65
N GLU A 54 -9.23 -12.98 -3.17
CA GLU A 54 -10.50 -13.63 -2.87
C GLU A 54 -10.55 -14.16 -1.43
N GLU A 55 -9.43 -14.64 -0.90
CA GLU A 55 -9.33 -15.11 0.48
C GLU A 55 -9.35 -13.93 1.45
N GLU A 56 -8.57 -12.89 1.17
CA GLU A 56 -8.56 -11.65 1.93
C GLU A 56 -9.95 -10.98 1.98
N LEU A 57 -10.70 -10.98 0.87
CA LEU A 57 -12.08 -10.50 0.85
C LEU A 57 -13.02 -11.29 1.76
N LYS A 58 -12.87 -12.62 1.81
CA LYS A 58 -13.67 -13.46 2.73
C LYS A 58 -13.36 -13.11 4.19
N GLU A 59 -12.08 -12.96 4.53
CA GLU A 59 -11.64 -12.59 5.88
C GLU A 59 -12.16 -11.21 6.29
N VAL A 60 -12.02 -10.22 5.41
CA VAL A 60 -12.52 -8.87 5.65
C VAL A 60 -14.04 -8.86 5.88
N ASN A 61 -14.79 -9.58 5.04
CA ASN A 61 -16.25 -9.67 5.16
C ASN A 61 -16.70 -10.41 6.41
N ALA A 62 -15.91 -11.37 6.91
CA ALA A 62 -16.19 -12.10 8.14
C ALA A 62 -15.82 -11.32 9.41
N SER A 63 -15.06 -10.23 9.31
CA SER A 63 -14.65 -9.43 10.47
C SER A 63 -15.83 -8.66 11.07
N ASP A 64 -15.96 -8.66 12.39
CA ASP A 64 -16.94 -7.83 13.10
C ASP A 64 -16.53 -6.35 13.20
N ASN A 65 -15.25 -6.04 12.94
CA ASN A 65 -14.75 -4.67 12.98
C ASN A 65 -15.19 -3.88 11.74
N ARG A 66 -16.08 -2.91 11.94
CA ARG A 66 -16.64 -2.08 10.87
C ARG A 66 -15.57 -1.25 10.17
N GLU A 67 -14.66 -0.64 10.91
CA GLU A 67 -13.61 0.22 10.40
C GLU A 67 -12.61 -0.56 9.54
N TYR A 68 -12.28 -1.77 9.96
CA TYR A 68 -11.46 -2.72 9.20
C TYR A 68 -12.14 -3.08 7.87
N ARG A 69 -13.43 -3.47 7.90
CA ARG A 69 -14.18 -3.75 6.66
C ARG A 69 -14.24 -2.55 5.71
N LEU A 70 -14.37 -1.33 6.23
CA LEU A 70 -14.39 -0.13 5.39
C LEU A 70 -13.06 0.06 4.66
N ILE A 71 -11.92 -0.05 5.35
CA ILE A 71 -10.61 0.16 4.75
C ILE A 71 -10.26 -0.98 3.80
N PHE A 72 -10.15 -2.18 4.33
CA PHE A 72 -9.67 -3.34 3.58
C PHE A 72 -10.70 -3.84 2.57
N GLY A 73 -11.99 -3.72 2.87
CA GLY A 73 -13.06 -4.00 1.91
C GLY A 73 -12.99 -3.11 0.67
N LEU A 74 -12.72 -1.80 0.81
CA LEU A 74 -12.53 -0.94 -0.34
C LEU A 74 -11.30 -1.37 -1.16
N LEU A 75 -10.15 -1.57 -0.49
CA LEU A 75 -8.91 -1.93 -1.16
C LEU A 75 -9.03 -3.27 -1.90
N HIS A 76 -9.50 -4.31 -1.23
CA HIS A 76 -9.61 -5.64 -1.83
C HIS A 76 -10.70 -5.74 -2.90
N ASN A 77 -11.85 -5.06 -2.76
CA ASN A 77 -12.87 -5.03 -3.82
C ASN A 77 -12.34 -4.37 -5.09
N VAL A 78 -11.66 -3.24 -4.97
CA VAL A 78 -11.07 -2.55 -6.13
C VAL A 78 -9.98 -3.41 -6.79
N ASN A 79 -9.12 -4.08 -6.01
CA ASN A 79 -8.10 -4.97 -6.56
C ASN A 79 -8.71 -6.23 -7.20
N HIS A 80 -9.77 -6.78 -6.64
CA HIS A 80 -10.52 -7.90 -7.23
C HIS A 80 -11.16 -7.52 -8.57
N GLU A 81 -11.81 -6.34 -8.65
CA GLU A 81 -12.38 -5.84 -9.92
C GLU A 81 -11.33 -5.64 -11.01
N LEU A 82 -10.13 -5.19 -10.65
CA LEU A 82 -9.04 -4.94 -11.59
C LEU A 82 -8.45 -6.23 -12.17
N ASN A 83 -8.51 -7.32 -11.43
CA ASN A 83 -7.99 -8.63 -11.82
C ASN A 83 -6.59 -8.55 -12.46
N LEU A 84 -5.65 -7.93 -11.75
CA LEU A 84 -4.33 -7.60 -12.29
C LEU A 84 -3.51 -8.84 -12.66
N PHE A 85 -3.69 -9.94 -11.96
CA PHE A 85 -3.00 -11.21 -12.24
C PHE A 85 -3.32 -11.75 -13.63
N GLU A 86 -4.58 -11.68 -14.05
CA GLU A 86 -4.99 -12.08 -15.41
C GLU A 86 -4.60 -11.03 -16.44
N THR A 87 -4.81 -9.74 -16.12
CA THR A 87 -4.53 -8.63 -17.03
C THR A 87 -3.06 -8.60 -17.46
N TYR A 88 -2.14 -8.85 -16.52
CA TYR A 88 -0.69 -8.83 -16.76
C TYR A 88 -0.08 -10.22 -16.92
N ASN A 89 -0.88 -11.27 -16.84
CA ASN A 89 -0.44 -12.67 -16.92
C ASN A 89 0.75 -12.97 -16.00
N VAL A 90 0.56 -12.67 -14.70
CA VAL A 90 1.55 -12.88 -13.64
C VAL A 90 0.94 -13.67 -12.49
N ASP A 91 1.77 -14.42 -11.75
CA ASP A 91 1.34 -15.16 -10.56
C ASP A 91 1.69 -14.44 -9.27
N LYS A 92 2.55 -13.41 -9.36
CA LYS A 92 3.06 -12.65 -8.23
C LYS A 92 3.16 -11.17 -8.60
N ILE A 93 2.74 -10.32 -7.65
CA ILE A 93 2.84 -8.86 -7.74
C ILE A 93 3.57 -8.35 -6.50
N PHE A 94 4.59 -7.53 -6.69
CA PHE A 94 5.23 -6.83 -5.58
C PHE A 94 4.32 -5.68 -5.13
N GLU A 95 4.04 -5.62 -3.83
CA GLU A 95 3.21 -4.59 -3.25
C GLU A 95 3.98 -3.75 -2.24
N LEU A 96 4.08 -2.47 -2.48
CA LEU A 96 4.47 -1.52 -1.45
C LEU A 96 3.21 -1.15 -0.65
N ARG A 97 3.02 -1.82 0.49
CA ARG A 97 1.80 -1.73 1.31
C ARG A 97 1.79 -0.52 2.22
N ILE A 98 2.94 -0.19 2.83
CA ILE A 98 3.09 0.98 3.70
C ILE A 98 4.37 1.73 3.35
N LEU A 99 4.25 3.04 3.20
CA LEU A 99 5.38 3.96 3.09
C LEU A 99 5.19 5.08 4.13
N SER A 100 6.02 5.07 5.16
CA SER A 100 5.89 6.01 6.28
C SER A 100 7.23 6.62 6.66
N VAL A 101 7.20 7.92 6.95
CA VAL A 101 8.38 8.69 7.43
C VAL A 101 7.98 9.48 8.67
N GLY A 102 8.75 9.30 9.72
CA GLY A 102 8.57 10.01 10.99
C GLY A 102 8.58 11.52 10.79
N SER A 103 7.70 12.25 11.48
CA SER A 103 7.46 13.69 11.26
C SER A 103 8.75 14.52 11.31
N LYS A 104 9.64 14.23 12.26
CA LYS A 104 10.95 14.92 12.42
C LYS A 104 11.97 14.65 11.30
N TYR A 105 11.70 13.64 10.45
CA TYR A 105 12.57 13.25 9.33
C TYR A 105 12.02 13.61 7.95
N ARG A 106 10.81 14.19 7.89
CA ARG A 106 10.17 14.60 6.64
C ARG A 106 10.93 15.73 5.93
N GLY A 107 10.66 15.90 4.63
CA GLY A 107 11.29 16.95 3.81
C GLY A 107 12.73 16.65 3.38
N ARG A 108 13.28 15.47 3.69
CA ARG A 108 14.67 15.06 3.39
C ARG A 108 14.79 14.04 2.26
N GLY A 109 13.71 13.79 1.51
CA GLY A 109 13.71 12.81 0.41
C GLY A 109 13.60 11.34 0.85
N LEU A 110 13.51 11.04 2.15
CA LEU A 110 13.60 9.71 2.69
C LEU A 110 12.52 8.74 2.15
N ALA A 111 11.30 9.22 1.92
CA ALA A 111 10.25 8.40 1.33
C ALA A 111 10.59 7.96 -0.11
N LYS A 112 11.24 8.82 -0.89
CA LYS A 112 11.72 8.47 -2.24
C LYS A 112 12.84 7.43 -2.19
N GLU A 113 13.77 7.58 -1.25
CA GLU A 113 14.86 6.61 -1.06
C GLU A 113 14.32 5.24 -0.66
N LEU A 114 13.36 5.18 0.28
CA LEU A 114 12.69 3.95 0.67
C LEU A 114 11.95 3.31 -0.51
N PHE A 115 11.25 4.11 -1.32
CA PHE A 115 10.57 3.63 -2.52
C PHE A 115 11.56 3.05 -3.53
N MET A 116 12.64 3.77 -3.81
CA MET A 116 13.70 3.31 -4.73
C MET A 116 14.29 1.98 -4.29
N ARG A 117 14.55 1.81 -2.98
CA ARG A 117 15.05 0.54 -2.44
C ARG A 117 14.03 -0.59 -2.60
N SER A 118 12.74 -0.30 -2.41
CA SER A 118 11.67 -1.27 -2.64
C SER A 118 11.60 -1.72 -4.10
N GLU A 119 11.75 -0.79 -5.05
CA GLU A 119 11.77 -1.10 -6.48
C GLU A 119 12.97 -1.99 -6.86
N ILE A 120 14.17 -1.68 -6.34
CA ILE A 120 15.37 -2.51 -6.54
C ILE A 120 15.13 -3.94 -6.02
N ILE A 121 14.55 -4.09 -4.84
CA ILE A 121 14.22 -5.40 -4.27
C ILE A 121 13.24 -6.15 -5.19
N ALA A 122 12.19 -5.49 -5.69
CA ALA A 122 11.25 -6.12 -6.61
C ALA A 122 11.95 -6.64 -7.88
N GLU A 123 12.89 -5.88 -8.44
CA GLU A 123 13.70 -6.28 -9.59
C GLU A 123 14.65 -7.44 -9.26
N GLU A 124 15.34 -7.42 -8.11
CA GLU A 124 16.22 -8.48 -7.65
C GLU A 124 15.49 -9.81 -7.44
N TYR A 125 14.22 -9.76 -6.99
CA TYR A 125 13.36 -10.93 -6.85
C TYR A 125 12.70 -11.36 -8.17
N GLY A 126 13.00 -10.68 -9.29
CA GLY A 126 12.49 -11.02 -10.61
C GLY A 126 10.98 -10.78 -10.76
N LEU A 127 10.39 -9.93 -9.94
CA LEU A 127 8.98 -9.59 -10.01
C LEU A 127 8.75 -8.64 -11.18
N LYS A 128 7.68 -8.86 -11.94
CA LYS A 128 7.39 -8.12 -13.17
C LYS A 128 6.56 -6.87 -12.94
N ILE A 129 5.85 -6.81 -11.82
CA ILE A 129 4.92 -5.72 -11.50
C ILE A 129 5.22 -5.23 -10.09
N ILE A 130 5.33 -3.91 -9.94
CA ILE A 130 5.22 -3.22 -8.66
C ILE A 130 3.88 -2.49 -8.61
N LYS A 131 3.11 -2.70 -7.54
CA LYS A 131 1.80 -2.09 -7.29
C LYS A 131 1.80 -1.32 -5.97
N VAL A 132 1.06 -0.22 -5.95
CA VAL A 132 0.83 0.59 -4.75
C VAL A 132 -0.63 1.01 -4.67
N ASP A 133 -1.26 0.73 -3.55
CA ASP A 133 -2.57 1.28 -3.18
C ASP A 133 -2.38 2.66 -2.55
N ALA A 134 -2.30 3.69 -3.41
CA ALA A 134 -1.94 5.06 -3.04
C ALA A 134 -3.13 5.82 -2.47
N THR A 135 -3.34 5.73 -1.15
CA THR A 135 -4.47 6.35 -0.43
C THR A 135 -4.25 7.84 -0.10
N SER A 136 -3.08 8.40 -0.38
CA SER A 136 -2.77 9.81 -0.14
C SER A 136 -2.15 10.47 -1.36
N LEU A 137 -2.37 11.78 -1.53
CA LEU A 137 -1.75 12.56 -2.59
C LEU A 137 -0.21 12.50 -2.55
N PHE A 138 0.38 12.44 -1.35
CA PHE A 138 1.84 12.37 -1.22
C PHE A 138 2.39 11.07 -1.79
N THR A 139 1.76 9.93 -1.48
CA THR A 139 2.14 8.64 -2.06
C THR A 139 1.92 8.62 -3.57
N GLN A 140 0.80 9.17 -4.06
CA GLN A 140 0.52 9.28 -5.50
C GLN A 140 1.63 10.04 -6.24
N LYS A 141 2.07 11.20 -5.71
CA LYS A 141 3.18 11.97 -6.29
C LYS A 141 4.52 11.24 -6.27
N ILE A 142 4.79 10.46 -5.25
CA ILE A 142 5.98 9.61 -5.20
C ILE A 142 5.88 8.56 -6.31
N CYS A 143 4.79 7.80 -6.38
CA CYS A 143 4.55 6.79 -7.42
C CYS A 143 4.71 7.37 -8.83
N GLU A 144 4.09 8.53 -9.11
CA GLU A 144 4.24 9.24 -10.38
C GLU A 144 5.70 9.58 -10.68
N SER A 145 6.48 10.02 -9.68
CA SER A 145 7.90 10.34 -9.87
C SER A 145 8.79 9.14 -10.17
N PHE A 146 8.32 7.92 -9.89
CA PHE A 146 8.97 6.65 -10.22
C PHE A 146 8.37 5.96 -11.46
N GLY A 147 7.47 6.66 -12.16
CA GLY A 147 6.89 6.18 -13.42
C GLY A 147 5.74 5.19 -13.25
N LEU A 148 5.14 5.08 -12.05
CA LEU A 148 3.93 4.31 -11.89
C LEU A 148 2.75 5.05 -12.54
N THR A 149 1.90 4.30 -13.22
CA THR A 149 0.67 4.80 -13.86
C THR A 149 -0.55 4.44 -13.02
N THR A 150 -1.56 5.29 -13.05
CA THR A 150 -2.84 5.03 -12.38
C THR A 150 -3.69 4.09 -13.25
N VAL A 151 -4.07 2.94 -12.72
CA VAL A 151 -4.98 1.97 -13.40
C VAL A 151 -6.41 2.05 -12.89
N LYS A 152 -6.61 2.52 -11.66
CA LYS A 152 -7.93 2.81 -11.09
C LYS A 152 -7.85 4.03 -10.18
N SER A 153 -8.90 4.85 -10.21
CA SER A 153 -9.06 5.98 -9.30
C SER A 153 -10.44 5.92 -8.67
N VAL A 154 -10.48 6.10 -7.36
CA VAL A 154 -11.69 6.08 -6.54
C VAL A 154 -11.80 7.41 -5.81
N VAL A 155 -12.96 8.06 -5.90
CA VAL A 155 -13.23 9.35 -5.24
C VAL A 155 -13.84 9.07 -3.87
N TYR A 156 -13.17 9.45 -2.80
CA TYR A 156 -13.68 9.17 -1.43
C TYR A 156 -15.06 9.78 -1.15
N LYS A 157 -15.36 10.95 -1.72
CA LYS A 157 -16.64 11.66 -1.52
C LYS A 157 -17.85 10.98 -2.18
N GLU A 158 -17.63 10.00 -3.04
CA GLU A 158 -18.70 9.22 -3.66
C GLU A 158 -19.16 8.06 -2.76
N TYR A 159 -18.37 7.68 -1.77
CA TYR A 159 -18.70 6.61 -0.84
C TYR A 159 -19.48 7.14 0.36
N LYS A 160 -20.77 6.82 0.39
CA LYS A 160 -21.72 7.24 1.43
C LYS A 160 -22.46 6.03 1.98
N ASP A 161 -22.86 6.12 3.23
CA ASP A 161 -23.81 5.16 3.82
C ASP A 161 -25.25 5.40 3.32
N GLU A 162 -26.17 4.55 3.76
CA GLU A 162 -27.60 4.61 3.42
C GLU A 162 -28.28 5.94 3.81
N ASN A 163 -27.70 6.68 4.76
CA ASN A 163 -28.17 7.99 5.22
C ASN A 163 -27.48 9.15 4.48
N GLY A 164 -26.63 8.87 3.50
CA GLY A 164 -25.89 9.87 2.73
C GLY A 164 -24.66 10.44 3.45
N LYS A 165 -24.26 9.89 4.61
CA LYS A 165 -23.07 10.31 5.33
C LYS A 165 -21.82 9.70 4.69
N LEU A 166 -20.76 10.50 4.55
CA LEU A 166 -19.49 10.05 4.02
C LEU A 166 -18.90 8.91 4.87
N LEU A 167 -18.51 7.82 4.20
CA LEU A 167 -17.84 6.69 4.84
C LEU A 167 -16.38 7.00 5.15
N TYR A 168 -15.72 7.79 4.29
CA TYR A 168 -14.31 8.16 4.45
C TYR A 168 -14.22 9.66 4.75
N ASN A 169 -13.73 9.98 5.94
CA ASN A 169 -13.45 11.36 6.32
C ASN A 169 -11.99 11.67 5.95
N THR A 170 -11.81 12.22 4.75
CA THR A 170 -10.49 12.66 4.26
C THR A 170 -10.47 14.17 4.17
N GLU A 171 -9.35 14.75 4.62
CA GLU A 171 -9.12 16.19 4.45
C GLU A 171 -8.38 16.44 3.13
N SER A 172 -8.71 17.56 2.48
CA SER A 172 -7.96 18.02 1.30
C SER A 172 -6.47 18.15 1.67
N PRO A 173 -5.56 17.69 0.81
CA PRO A 173 -5.73 17.31 -0.59
C PRO A 173 -5.91 15.80 -0.86
N HIS A 174 -6.39 15.02 0.11
CA HIS A 174 -6.49 13.56 0.02
C HIS A 174 -7.88 13.12 -0.47
N ASP A 175 -8.24 13.48 -1.70
CA ASP A 175 -9.58 13.27 -2.26
C ASP A 175 -9.76 11.91 -2.95
N TYR A 176 -8.63 11.23 -3.26
CA TYR A 176 -8.62 10.01 -4.08
C TYR A 176 -7.82 8.88 -3.44
N TYR A 177 -8.32 7.66 -3.62
CA TYR A 177 -7.54 6.44 -3.62
C TYR A 177 -7.21 6.05 -5.06
N LYS A 178 -5.96 5.73 -5.34
CA LYS A 178 -5.52 5.26 -6.66
C LYS A 178 -4.78 3.94 -6.53
N VAL A 179 -5.11 2.99 -7.39
CA VAL A 179 -4.25 1.83 -7.65
C VAL A 179 -3.26 2.25 -8.72
N MET A 180 -1.99 2.19 -8.38
CA MET A 180 -0.91 2.59 -9.26
C MET A 180 0.07 1.44 -9.44
N LEU A 181 0.53 1.23 -10.65
CA LEU A 181 1.48 0.16 -10.96
C LEU A 181 2.49 0.58 -12.03
N LYS A 182 3.57 -0.20 -12.08
CA LYS A 182 4.59 -0.15 -13.13
C LYS A 182 5.03 -1.57 -13.47
N GLU A 183 5.20 -1.84 -14.75
CA GLU A 183 5.89 -3.03 -15.22
C GLU A 183 7.40 -2.82 -15.05
N LEU A 184 8.05 -3.77 -14.38
CA LEU A 184 9.49 -3.76 -14.18
C LEU A 184 10.14 -4.48 -15.37
N SER A 185 11.20 -3.88 -15.88
CA SER A 185 11.99 -4.53 -16.92
C SER A 185 12.72 -5.75 -16.31
N PRO A 186 12.75 -6.90 -16.98
CA PRO A 186 13.56 -7.99 -16.51
C PRO A 186 15.01 -7.49 -16.42
N ASN A 187 15.60 -7.60 -15.22
CA ASN A 187 17.03 -7.33 -15.06
C ASN A 187 17.79 -8.19 -16.07
N CYS A 188 18.34 -7.56 -17.09
CA CYS A 188 19.36 -8.20 -17.92
C CYS A 188 20.57 -8.34 -17.00
N SER A 189 20.63 -9.47 -16.25
CA SER A 189 21.82 -9.84 -15.50
C SER A 189 22.98 -9.79 -16.48
N LYS A 190 23.82 -8.77 -16.32
CA LYS A 190 25.13 -8.74 -16.97
C LYS A 190 25.86 -9.97 -16.46
N GLY A 191 25.92 -11.00 -17.31
CA GLY A 191 26.75 -12.18 -17.11
C GLY A 191 28.22 -11.83 -16.97
#